data_7883164bffb82fab7c5eae96603dfda7
#
_entry.id   7883164bffb82fab7c5eae96603dfda7
#
_cell.length_a   1.000
_cell.length_b   1.000
_cell.length_c   1.000
_cell.angle_alpha   90.00
_cell.angle_beta   90.00
_cell.angle_gamma   90.00
#
_symmetry.space_group_name_H-M   'P 1'
#
loop_
_entity.id
_entity.type
_entity.pdbx_description
1 polymer ?
#
loop_
_entity_poly.entity_id
_entity_poly.type
_entity_poly.pdbx_seq_one_letter_code
_entity_poly.pdbx_strand_id
1 'polypeptide(L)'
;LPVIGIVYDSRKDHLSKLVKIMPQVRACGTTPEGLCFEAIMDDILNASRGKDAYFLNMSDGMPWFNNYGGEQALLHTSKQVKKMKREGIKVISYFIGGRGYGDNKGDFQLMYGKDSHFIDTNNLLSLAKTMNNKFLERV
;
A
#
# COMPACT_ATOMS: atom_id res chain seq x y z
N LEU A 1 -1.23 6.42 18.88
CA LEU A 1 -1.30 5.13 18.21
C LEU A 1 -1.88 5.32 16.81
N PRO A 2 -1.33 4.69 15.76
CA PRO A 2 -1.96 4.69 14.44
C PRO A 2 -3.28 3.93 14.50
N VAL A 3 -4.27 4.39 13.73
CA VAL A 3 -5.58 3.74 13.60
C VAL A 3 -5.67 3.12 12.20
N ILE A 4 -5.99 1.83 12.14
CA ILE A 4 -6.18 1.11 10.89
C ILE A 4 -7.65 0.75 10.77
N GLY A 5 -8.31 1.28 9.74
CA GLY A 5 -9.72 0.99 9.47
C GLY A 5 -9.88 -0.02 8.33
N ILE A 6 -10.59 -1.12 8.59
CA ILE A 6 -10.99 -2.05 7.54
C ILE A 6 -12.28 -1.55 6.92
N VAL A 7 -12.18 -0.98 5.73
CA VAL A 7 -13.32 -0.41 5.01
C VAL A 7 -14.20 -1.52 4.39
N TYR A 8 -13.58 -2.60 3.92
CA TYR A 8 -14.27 -3.68 3.24
C TYR A 8 -13.55 -5.02 3.46
N ASP A 9 -14.30 -6.05 3.80
CA ASP A 9 -13.84 -7.43 3.86
C ASP A 9 -14.78 -8.32 3.03
N SER A 10 -14.32 -8.79 1.86
CA SER A 10 -15.14 -9.58 0.94
C SER A 10 -15.69 -10.88 1.51
N ARG A 11 -15.17 -11.36 2.64
CA ARG A 11 -15.67 -12.54 3.35
C ARG A 11 -16.91 -12.24 4.19
N LYS A 12 -17.16 -10.96 4.51
CA LYS A 12 -18.20 -10.51 5.44
C LYS A 12 -19.12 -9.46 4.83
N ASP A 13 -18.60 -8.69 3.87
CA ASP A 13 -19.24 -7.50 3.34
C ASP A 13 -19.72 -7.72 1.90
N HIS A 14 -20.92 -7.22 1.59
CA HIS A 14 -21.39 -7.15 0.23
C HIS A 14 -20.74 -5.96 -0.51
N LEU A 15 -20.48 -6.09 -1.82
CA LEU A 15 -19.80 -5.06 -2.61
C LEU A 15 -20.48 -3.68 -2.56
N SER A 16 -21.80 -3.65 -2.36
CA SER A 16 -22.55 -2.40 -2.17
C SER A 16 -22.10 -1.55 -0.99
N LYS A 17 -21.48 -2.17 0.04
CA LYS A 17 -20.87 -1.44 1.16
C LYS A 17 -19.70 -0.60 0.69
N LEU A 18 -18.83 -1.17 -0.15
CA LEU A 18 -17.67 -0.43 -0.69
C LEU A 18 -18.12 0.77 -1.51
N VAL A 19 -19.11 0.59 -2.38
CA VAL A 19 -19.67 1.67 -3.22
C VAL A 19 -20.22 2.82 -2.37
N LYS A 20 -20.85 2.51 -1.23
CA LYS A 20 -21.39 3.53 -0.30
C LYS A 20 -20.32 4.25 0.52
N ILE A 21 -19.26 3.54 0.91
CA ILE A 21 -18.24 4.08 1.82
C ILE A 21 -17.17 4.87 1.06
N MET A 22 -16.72 4.39 -0.10
CA MET A 22 -15.61 5.00 -0.84
C MET A 22 -15.77 6.52 -1.10
N PRO A 23 -16.95 7.04 -1.47
CA PRO A 23 -17.15 8.48 -1.65
C PRO A 23 -17.00 9.30 -0.35
N GLN A 24 -17.03 8.65 0.81
CA GLN A 24 -16.91 9.31 2.12
C GLN A 24 -15.48 9.28 2.66
N VAL A 25 -14.61 8.43 2.09
CA VAL A 25 -13.20 8.35 2.50
C VAL A 25 -12.49 9.64 2.09
N ARG A 26 -11.89 10.30 3.06
CA ARG A 26 -11.13 11.53 2.86
C ARG A 26 -9.70 11.31 3.31
N ALA A 27 -8.75 11.83 2.53
CA ALA A 27 -7.37 11.90 2.98
C ALA A 27 -7.26 12.92 4.11
N CYS A 28 -6.80 12.48 5.27
CA CYS A 28 -6.58 13.35 6.43
C CYS A 28 -5.45 12.79 7.30
N GLY A 29 -4.71 13.70 7.94
CA GLY A 29 -3.62 13.33 8.85
C GLY A 29 -2.37 12.81 8.13
N THR A 30 -1.70 11.88 8.77
CA THR A 30 -0.41 11.32 8.33
C THR A 30 -0.46 9.80 8.38
N THR A 31 0.36 9.15 7.55
CA THR A 31 0.35 7.68 7.43
C THR A 31 1.69 7.10 7.84
N PRO A 32 1.80 6.49 9.03
CA PRO A 32 3.01 5.77 9.44
C PRO A 32 3.04 4.37 8.82
N GLU A 33 3.31 4.26 7.51
CA GLU A 33 3.17 3.01 6.75
C GLU A 33 3.83 1.81 7.42
N GLY A 34 5.10 1.92 7.81
CA GLY A 34 5.83 0.82 8.44
C GLY A 34 5.19 0.34 9.74
N LEU A 35 4.69 1.27 10.57
CA LEU A 35 3.97 0.91 11.81
C LEU A 35 2.62 0.26 11.51
N CYS A 36 1.91 0.74 10.47
CA CYS A 36 0.66 0.12 10.03
C CYS A 36 0.91 -1.30 9.50
N PHE A 37 1.94 -1.49 8.68
CA PHE A 37 2.29 -2.81 8.16
C PHE A 37 2.70 -3.78 9.27
N GLU A 38 3.48 -3.31 10.25
CA GLU A 38 3.84 -4.11 11.41
C GLU A 38 2.61 -4.55 12.20
N ALA A 39 1.67 -3.62 12.44
CA ALA A 39 0.48 -3.89 13.24
C ALA A 39 -0.49 -4.90 12.59
N ILE A 40 -0.59 -4.92 11.25
CA ILE A 40 -1.48 -5.85 10.51
C ILE A 40 -0.77 -7.09 9.98
N MET A 41 0.53 -7.24 10.27
CA MET A 41 1.35 -8.31 9.67
C MET A 41 0.78 -9.70 9.92
N ASP A 42 0.41 -9.99 11.16
CA ASP A 42 -0.10 -11.31 11.53
C ASP A 42 -1.46 -11.59 10.88
N ASP A 43 -2.31 -10.58 10.74
CA ASP A 43 -3.59 -10.70 10.03
C ASP A 43 -3.38 -10.99 8.54
N ILE A 44 -2.42 -10.30 7.91
CA ILE A 44 -2.06 -10.55 6.50
C ILE A 44 -1.51 -11.97 6.34
N LEU A 45 -0.56 -12.38 7.19
CA LEU A 45 0.05 -13.71 7.12
C LEU A 45 -0.98 -14.82 7.35
N ASN A 46 -1.87 -14.66 8.31
CA ASN A 46 -2.95 -15.63 8.55
C ASN A 46 -3.94 -15.71 7.38
N ALA A 47 -4.30 -14.56 6.79
CA ALA A 47 -5.20 -14.51 5.65
C ALA A 47 -4.59 -15.09 4.37
N SER A 48 -3.26 -15.03 4.22
CA SER A 48 -2.50 -15.49 3.05
C SER A 48 -2.13 -16.98 3.09
N ARG A 49 -2.23 -17.63 4.26
CA ARG A 49 -1.77 -19.00 4.45
C ARG A 49 -2.40 -19.97 3.46
N GLY A 50 -1.56 -20.66 2.68
CA GLY A 50 -1.98 -21.64 1.67
C GLY A 50 -2.64 -21.04 0.44
N LYS A 51 -2.45 -19.74 0.18
CA LYS A 51 -3.03 -19.01 -0.96
C LYS A 51 -1.96 -18.19 -1.67
N ASP A 52 -2.20 -17.89 -2.95
CA ASP A 52 -1.50 -16.80 -3.64
C ASP A 52 -1.98 -15.45 -3.08
N ALA A 53 -1.12 -14.80 -2.31
CA ALA A 53 -1.45 -13.55 -1.65
C ALA A 53 -0.79 -12.35 -2.33
N TYR A 54 -1.57 -11.30 -2.54
CA TYR A 54 -1.12 -10.03 -3.08
C TYR A 54 -1.38 -8.92 -2.06
N PHE A 55 -0.34 -8.15 -1.75
CA PHE A 55 -0.46 -6.92 -0.98
C PHE A 55 -0.32 -5.72 -1.93
N LEU A 56 -1.43 -5.02 -2.13
CA LEU A 56 -1.48 -3.84 -2.99
C LEU A 56 -1.45 -2.59 -2.13
N ASN A 57 -0.40 -1.78 -2.29
CA ASN A 57 -0.26 -0.52 -1.59
C ASN A 57 -0.36 0.67 -2.53
N MET A 58 -0.96 1.75 -2.06
CA MET A 58 -1.01 3.06 -2.74
C MET A 58 -0.56 4.12 -1.74
N SER A 59 0.51 4.85 -2.05
CA SER A 59 1.12 5.80 -1.14
C SER A 59 1.74 7.00 -1.87
N ASP A 60 1.85 8.12 -1.18
CA ASP A 60 2.59 9.30 -1.62
C ASP A 60 4.10 9.24 -1.30
N GLY A 61 4.55 8.13 -0.69
CA GLY A 61 5.95 7.89 -0.38
C GLY A 61 6.48 8.63 0.86
N MET A 62 5.60 9.17 1.70
CA MET A 62 5.96 9.94 2.89
C MET A 62 5.45 9.30 4.18
N PRO A 63 6.11 8.23 4.70
CA PRO A 63 5.72 7.65 5.98
C PRO A 63 6.07 8.60 7.11
N TRP A 64 5.06 9.20 7.74
CA TRP A 64 5.27 10.14 8.83
C TRP A 64 4.18 10.09 9.89
N PHE A 65 4.58 10.15 11.18
CA PHE A 65 3.65 10.28 12.31
C PHE A 65 4.40 10.71 13.58
N ASN A 66 4.13 11.89 14.11
CA ASN A 66 4.82 12.43 15.30
C ASN A 66 6.36 12.38 15.15
N ASN A 67 7.03 11.57 15.97
CA ASN A 67 8.50 11.37 15.95
C ASN A 67 8.92 10.22 15.00
N TYR A 68 7.99 9.62 14.26
CA TYR A 68 8.26 8.56 13.28
C TYR A 68 8.28 9.20 11.88
N GLY A 69 9.47 9.30 11.29
CA GLY A 69 9.64 9.94 9.98
C GLY A 69 11.06 9.81 9.44
N GLY A 70 11.32 10.45 8.29
CA GLY A 70 12.61 10.46 7.64
C GLY A 70 13.18 9.07 7.37
N GLU A 71 14.49 8.93 7.34
CA GLU A 71 15.18 7.68 6.99
C GLU A 71 14.76 6.49 7.88
N GLN A 72 14.53 6.73 9.16
CA GLN A 72 14.08 5.68 10.08
C GLN A 72 12.75 5.06 9.64
N ALA A 73 11.78 5.88 9.24
CA ALA A 73 10.48 5.41 8.78
C ALA A 73 10.58 4.68 7.44
N LEU A 74 11.42 5.18 6.52
CA LEU A 74 11.69 4.54 5.24
C LEU A 74 12.29 3.14 5.41
N LEU A 75 13.34 3.02 6.23
CA LEU A 75 14.00 1.76 6.51
C LEU A 75 13.07 0.78 7.24
N HIS A 76 12.27 1.27 8.18
CA HIS A 76 11.28 0.45 8.87
C HIS A 76 10.23 -0.08 7.90
N THR A 77 9.66 0.77 7.05
CA THR A 77 8.71 0.36 6.00
C THR A 77 9.34 -0.68 5.06
N SER A 78 10.57 -0.44 4.59
CA SER A 78 11.33 -1.40 3.78
C SER A 78 11.49 -2.76 4.46
N LYS A 79 11.76 -2.77 5.77
CA LYS A 79 11.89 -4.00 6.56
C LYS A 79 10.58 -4.79 6.59
N GLN A 80 9.44 -4.12 6.80
CA GLN A 80 8.13 -4.77 6.80
C GLN A 80 7.77 -5.33 5.41
N VAL A 81 8.02 -4.57 4.35
CA VAL A 81 7.84 -5.03 2.96
C VAL A 81 8.68 -6.27 2.67
N LYS A 82 9.96 -6.27 3.07
CA LYS A 82 10.84 -7.44 2.93
C LYS A 82 10.33 -8.64 3.72
N LYS A 83 9.75 -8.43 4.90
CA LYS A 83 9.13 -9.50 5.69
C LYS A 83 7.96 -10.13 4.93
N MET A 84 7.01 -9.33 4.42
CA MET A 84 5.90 -9.83 3.59
C MET A 84 6.39 -10.68 2.42
N LYS A 85 7.41 -10.19 1.68
CA LYS A 85 7.98 -10.90 0.53
C LYS A 85 8.62 -12.25 0.89
N ARG A 86 9.30 -12.31 2.04
CA ARG A 86 9.90 -13.57 2.55
C ARG A 86 8.84 -14.61 2.91
N GLU A 87 7.69 -14.17 3.36
CA GLU A 87 6.52 -15.01 3.66
C GLU A 87 5.69 -15.37 2.41
N GLY A 88 6.20 -15.04 1.20
CA GLY A 88 5.58 -15.41 -0.07
C GLY A 88 4.50 -14.44 -0.55
N ILE A 89 4.27 -13.33 0.14
CA ILE A 89 3.29 -12.31 -0.28
C ILE A 89 3.87 -11.48 -1.44
N LYS A 90 3.14 -11.41 -2.53
CA LYS A 90 3.49 -10.59 -3.70
C LYS A 90 3.12 -9.14 -3.42
N VAL A 91 4.10 -8.30 -3.10
CA VAL A 91 3.88 -6.87 -2.80
C VAL A 91 3.95 -6.07 -4.09
N ILE A 92 2.93 -5.27 -4.37
CA ILE A 92 2.86 -4.34 -5.50
C ILE A 92 2.53 -2.96 -4.92
N SER A 93 3.40 -1.99 -5.16
CA SER A 93 3.25 -0.66 -4.57
C SER A 93 3.18 0.42 -5.64
N TYR A 94 2.16 1.26 -5.55
CA TYR A 94 1.91 2.37 -6.46
C TYR A 94 2.18 3.70 -5.77
N PHE A 95 3.08 4.46 -6.36
CA PHE A 95 3.33 5.84 -5.96
C PHE A 95 2.28 6.77 -6.57
N ILE A 96 1.57 7.48 -5.71
CA ILE A 96 0.57 8.49 -6.08
C ILE A 96 1.14 9.86 -5.71
N GLY A 97 2.07 10.37 -6.52
CA GLY A 97 2.65 11.69 -6.33
C GLY A 97 1.80 12.78 -6.97
N GLY A 98 1.48 13.85 -6.22
CA GLY A 98 0.86 15.07 -6.75
C GLY A 98 1.89 16.14 -7.13
N ARG A 99 1.49 17.12 -7.96
CA ARG A 99 2.30 18.32 -8.21
C ARG A 99 2.47 19.09 -6.89
N GLY A 100 3.71 19.25 -6.42
CA GLY A 100 4.01 20.07 -5.23
C GLY A 100 4.56 19.34 -4.01
N TYR A 101 4.49 18.03 -3.95
CA TYR A 101 5.30 17.24 -3.03
C TYR A 101 6.62 16.90 -3.73
N GLY A 102 7.76 17.19 -3.08
CA GLY A 102 9.08 16.97 -3.64
C GLY A 102 9.25 15.57 -4.26
N ASP A 103 10.34 15.32 -4.94
CA ASP A 103 10.56 14.06 -5.65
C ASP A 103 10.80 12.89 -4.67
N ASN A 104 9.72 12.42 -4.02
CA ASN A 104 9.74 11.28 -3.09
C ASN A 104 9.87 9.92 -3.80
N LYS A 105 10.14 9.91 -5.10
CA LYS A 105 10.31 8.67 -5.87
C LYS A 105 11.46 7.83 -5.36
N GLY A 106 12.57 8.46 -4.98
CA GLY A 106 13.73 7.78 -4.41
C GLY A 106 13.39 7.10 -3.09
N ASP A 107 12.69 7.79 -2.21
CA ASP A 107 12.24 7.26 -0.93
C ASP A 107 11.24 6.11 -1.10
N PHE A 108 10.33 6.27 -2.04
CA PHE A 108 9.38 5.20 -2.39
C PHE A 108 10.09 3.96 -2.93
N GLN A 109 11.11 4.13 -3.79
CA GLN A 109 11.93 3.03 -4.29
C GLN A 109 12.76 2.36 -3.17
N LEU A 110 13.23 3.13 -2.20
CA LEU A 110 13.93 2.60 -1.02
C LEU A 110 13.03 1.68 -0.19
N MET A 111 11.76 2.05 -0.03
CA MET A 111 10.78 1.25 0.72
C MET A 111 10.36 -0.03 -0.01
N TYR A 112 10.04 0.07 -1.29
CA TYR A 112 9.37 -1.00 -2.04
C TYR A 112 10.25 -1.72 -3.07
N GLY A 113 11.37 -1.11 -3.46
CA GLY A 113 12.34 -1.66 -4.40
C GLY A 113 11.79 -1.74 -5.83
N LYS A 114 12.15 -2.81 -6.54
CA LYS A 114 11.76 -3.03 -7.95
C LYS A 114 10.26 -3.20 -8.20
N ASP A 115 9.48 -3.45 -7.15
CA ASP A 115 8.02 -3.59 -7.22
C ASP A 115 7.30 -2.24 -7.03
N SER A 116 8.07 -1.12 -7.09
CA SER A 116 7.56 0.24 -7.11
C SER A 116 7.03 0.59 -8.50
N HIS A 117 5.81 1.09 -8.56
CA HIS A 117 5.19 1.59 -9.78
C HIS A 117 4.79 3.05 -9.61
N PHE A 118 5.09 3.87 -10.60
CA PHE A 118 4.74 5.29 -10.57
C PHE A 118 3.50 5.51 -11.44
N ILE A 119 2.48 6.12 -10.84
CA ILE A 119 1.21 6.37 -11.49
C ILE A 119 1.17 7.82 -11.99
N ASP A 120 0.79 7.99 -13.24
CA ASP A 120 0.29 9.27 -13.71
C ASP A 120 -1.18 9.43 -13.29
N THR A 121 -1.41 10.24 -12.26
CA THR A 121 -2.75 10.51 -11.74
C THR A 121 -3.68 11.20 -12.73
N ASN A 122 -3.14 11.77 -13.82
CA ASN A 122 -3.93 12.34 -14.90
C ASN A 122 -4.49 11.26 -15.86
N ASN A 123 -4.02 10.01 -15.75
CA ASN A 123 -4.43 8.91 -16.63
C ASN A 123 -4.88 7.67 -15.84
N LEU A 124 -6.06 7.75 -15.23
CA LEU A 124 -6.66 6.65 -14.46
C LEU A 124 -6.91 5.38 -15.30
N LEU A 125 -7.11 5.51 -16.61
CA LEU A 125 -7.25 4.36 -17.50
C LEU A 125 -5.95 3.59 -17.64
N SER A 126 -4.80 4.28 -17.66
CA SER A 126 -3.49 3.61 -17.68
C SER A 126 -3.22 2.86 -16.40
N LEU A 127 -3.66 3.39 -15.26
CA LEU A 127 -3.58 2.73 -13.96
C LEU A 127 -4.35 1.39 -13.99
N ALA A 128 -5.63 1.43 -14.38
CA ALA A 128 -6.47 0.23 -14.43
C ALA A 128 -5.88 -0.84 -15.36
N LYS A 129 -5.34 -0.44 -16.52
CA LYS A 129 -4.66 -1.35 -17.45
C LYS A 129 -3.38 -1.95 -16.83
N THR A 130 -2.55 -1.11 -16.19
CA THR A 130 -1.29 -1.57 -15.58
C THR A 130 -1.56 -2.54 -14.44
N MET A 131 -2.56 -2.26 -13.60
CA MET A 131 -2.97 -3.18 -12.54
C MET A 131 -3.46 -4.51 -13.12
N ASN A 132 -4.35 -4.46 -14.10
CA ASN A 132 -4.91 -5.65 -14.72
C ASN A 132 -3.82 -6.51 -15.41
N ASN A 133 -2.92 -5.90 -16.16
CA ASN A 133 -1.82 -6.61 -16.80
C ASN A 133 -0.90 -7.29 -15.76
N LYS A 134 -0.58 -6.61 -14.66
CA LYS A 134 0.23 -7.20 -13.59
C LYS A 134 -0.43 -8.39 -12.90
N PHE A 135 -1.74 -8.42 -12.81
CA PHE A 135 -2.46 -9.61 -12.36
C PHE A 135 -2.45 -10.73 -13.41
N LEU A 136 -2.66 -10.40 -14.69
CA LEU A 136 -2.71 -11.37 -15.78
C LEU A 136 -1.34 -11.96 -16.16
N GLU A 137 -0.24 -11.20 -16.06
CA GLU A 137 1.12 -11.69 -16.32
C GLU A 137 1.57 -12.79 -15.34
N ARG A 138 0.81 -13.05 -14.30
CA ARG A 138 1.17 -13.96 -13.20
C ARG A 138 0.17 -15.09 -12.98
N VAL A 139 -0.81 -15.22 -13.87
CA VAL A 139 -1.69 -16.36 -14.01
C VAL A 139 -1.21 -17.25 -15.17
#